data_0963253e0d36e94a4b4681748ed45828
#
_entry.id   0963253e0d36e94a4b4681748ed45828
#
_cell.length_a   1.000
_cell.length_b   1.000
_cell.length_c   1.000
_cell.angle_alpha   90.00
_cell.angle_beta   90.00
_cell.angle_gamma   90.00
#
_symmetry.space_group_name_H-M   'P 1'
#
loop_
_entity.id
_entity.type
_entity.pdbx_description
1 polymer ?
#
loop_
_entity_poly.entity_id
_entity_poly.type
_entity_poly.pdbx_seq_one_letter_code
_entity_poly.pdbx_strand_id
1 'polypeptide(L)'
;MSDIKTYEYIWLDGYKPEPFMRSKVKATTETTAPDWSFDGSSTQQAEGGSSDCLLLPVQTYTNPNGHDLVMTQVQAADHTTHPSNFRAAAADLVISLILAIYSDLWATLITPRASSKLKT
;
A
#
# COMPACT_ATOMS: atom_id res chain seq x y z
N MET A 1 -5.96 -4.71 33.30
CA MET A 1 -6.88 -4.60 32.17
C MET A 1 -6.16 -3.93 31.00
N SER A 2 -6.21 -4.54 29.86
CA SER A 2 -5.58 -3.97 28.67
C SER A 2 -6.43 -2.85 28.10
N ASP A 3 -5.77 -1.80 27.62
CA ASP A 3 -6.47 -0.72 26.96
C ASP A 3 -6.96 -1.17 25.59
N ILE A 4 -8.19 -0.83 25.27
CA ILE A 4 -8.75 -1.12 23.96
C ILE A 4 -8.44 0.05 23.05
N LYS A 5 -7.85 -0.24 21.89
CA LYS A 5 -7.60 0.73 20.84
C LYS A 5 -8.54 0.47 19.67
N THR A 6 -8.87 1.52 18.98
CA THR A 6 -9.71 1.41 17.79
C THR A 6 -8.93 1.95 16.59
N TYR A 7 -8.96 1.18 15.52
CA TYR A 7 -8.27 1.53 14.28
C TYR A 7 -9.29 1.58 13.15
N GLU A 8 -9.28 2.65 12.39
CA GLU A 8 -10.09 2.75 11.19
C GLU A 8 -9.21 2.43 9.98
N TYR A 9 -9.45 1.27 9.38
CA TYR A 9 -8.70 0.80 8.21
C TYR A 9 -9.30 1.42 6.96
N ILE A 10 -8.47 2.03 6.16
CA ILE A 10 -8.89 2.76 4.96
C ILE A 10 -8.23 2.13 3.75
N TRP A 11 -9.04 1.84 2.72
CA TRP A 11 -8.52 1.30 1.47
C TRP A 11 -9.33 1.82 0.30
N LEU A 12 -8.81 1.60 -0.92
CA LEU A 12 -9.51 1.92 -2.15
C LEU A 12 -10.15 0.66 -2.71
N ASP A 13 -11.40 0.77 -3.14
CA ASP A 13 -12.12 -0.38 -3.71
C ASP A 13 -11.77 -0.60 -5.18
N GLY A 14 -12.46 -1.53 -5.82
CA GLY A 14 -12.21 -1.88 -7.22
C GLY A 14 -13.18 -1.24 -8.21
N TYR A 15 -13.93 -0.25 -7.80
CA TYR A 15 -14.89 0.40 -8.69
C TYR A 15 -14.20 1.16 -9.81
N LYS A 16 -14.85 1.18 -10.95
CA LYS A 16 -14.35 1.88 -12.13
C LYS A 16 -15.35 2.95 -12.55
N PRO A 17 -14.91 4.04 -13.16
CA PRO A 17 -13.52 4.35 -13.59
C PRO A 17 -12.62 4.80 -12.45
N GLU A 18 -13.18 5.18 -11.33
CA GLU A 18 -12.42 5.66 -10.17
C GLU A 18 -12.79 4.86 -8.94
N PRO A 19 -11.81 4.44 -8.15
CA PRO A 19 -12.10 3.74 -6.92
C PRO A 19 -12.65 4.69 -5.86
N PHE A 20 -13.51 4.14 -4.99
CA PHE A 20 -14.00 4.86 -3.83
C PHE A 20 -13.20 4.46 -2.60
N MET A 21 -13.07 5.39 -1.68
CA MET A 21 -12.43 5.12 -0.40
C MET A 21 -13.40 4.38 0.51
N ARG A 22 -12.93 3.29 1.09
CA ARG A 22 -13.71 2.46 2.03
C ARG A 22 -13.01 2.47 3.37
N SER A 23 -13.77 2.25 4.43
CA SER A 23 -13.19 2.09 5.75
C SER A 23 -14.01 1.15 6.60
N LYS A 24 -13.36 0.58 7.62
CA LYS A 24 -14.01 -0.19 8.67
C LYS A 24 -13.16 -0.09 9.93
N VAL A 25 -13.82 -0.21 11.06
CA VAL A 25 -13.18 0.00 12.36
C VAL A 25 -12.99 -1.33 13.08
N LYS A 26 -11.81 -1.50 13.66
CA LYS A 26 -11.47 -2.67 14.49
C LYS A 26 -11.09 -2.19 15.89
N ALA A 27 -11.67 -2.83 16.89
CA ALA A 27 -11.24 -2.66 18.27
C ALA A 27 -10.32 -3.82 18.66
N THR A 28 -9.20 -3.49 19.26
CA THR A 28 -8.21 -4.50 19.64
C THR A 28 -7.40 -4.02 20.83
N THR A 29 -6.77 -4.95 21.53
CA THR A 29 -5.82 -4.62 22.59
C THR A 29 -4.39 -4.52 22.09
N GLU A 30 -4.15 -4.76 20.80
CA GLU A 30 -2.82 -4.68 20.22
C GLU A 30 -2.36 -3.23 20.11
N THR A 31 -1.08 -3.00 20.34
CA THR A 31 -0.52 -1.65 20.32
C THR A 31 -0.24 -1.14 18.92
N THR A 32 -0.20 -2.03 17.93
CA THR A 32 -0.04 -1.67 16.52
C THR A 32 -1.20 -2.27 15.74
N ALA A 33 -1.55 -1.64 14.61
CA ALA A 33 -2.66 -2.12 13.80
C ALA A 33 -2.32 -3.49 13.18
N PRO A 34 -3.09 -4.54 13.51
CA PRO A 34 -2.86 -5.86 12.93
C PRO A 34 -3.36 -5.93 11.48
N ASP A 35 -2.92 -6.94 10.75
CA ASP A 35 -3.49 -7.25 9.45
C ASP A 35 -4.96 -7.62 9.61
N TRP A 36 -5.76 -7.32 8.60
CA TRP A 36 -7.18 -7.63 8.64
C TRP A 36 -7.65 -8.08 7.26
N SER A 37 -8.94 -8.40 7.17
CA SER A 37 -9.53 -8.87 5.93
C SER A 37 -10.92 -8.25 5.74
N PHE A 38 -11.42 -8.35 4.52
CA PHE A 38 -12.76 -7.88 4.20
C PHE A 38 -13.32 -8.69 3.03
N ASP A 39 -14.65 -8.60 2.85
CA ASP A 39 -15.31 -9.28 1.74
C ASP A 39 -15.19 -8.41 0.48
N GLY A 40 -14.33 -8.81 -0.42
CA GLY A 40 -14.08 -8.07 -1.66
C GLY A 40 -15.22 -8.10 -2.66
N SER A 41 -16.23 -8.96 -2.48
CA SER A 41 -17.34 -9.01 -3.40
C SER A 41 -18.20 -7.74 -3.35
N SER A 42 -18.30 -7.12 -2.18
CA SER A 42 -19.06 -5.89 -2.01
C SER A 42 -18.32 -4.64 -2.49
N THR A 43 -17.03 -4.76 -2.76
CA THR A 43 -16.18 -3.64 -3.16
C THR A 43 -15.65 -3.79 -4.59
N GLN A 44 -16.18 -4.72 -5.36
CA GLN A 44 -15.74 -5.00 -6.73
C GLN A 44 -14.28 -5.44 -6.80
N GLN A 45 -13.81 -6.14 -5.79
CA GLN A 45 -12.41 -6.58 -5.71
C GLN A 45 -12.25 -8.09 -5.74
N ALA A 46 -13.34 -8.86 -5.58
CA ALA A 46 -13.31 -10.31 -5.67
C ALA A 46 -14.68 -10.86 -6.05
N GLU A 47 -14.69 -12.08 -6.53
CA GLU A 47 -15.93 -12.78 -6.82
C GLU A 47 -16.47 -13.48 -5.58
N GLY A 48 -17.78 -13.69 -5.53
CA GLY A 48 -18.44 -14.21 -4.33
C GLY A 48 -17.95 -15.58 -3.87
N GLY A 49 -17.42 -16.38 -4.76
CA GLY A 49 -16.92 -17.72 -4.40
C GLY A 49 -15.54 -17.71 -3.73
N SER A 50 -14.79 -16.64 -3.88
CA SER A 50 -13.47 -16.49 -3.26
C SER A 50 -13.28 -15.02 -2.97
N SER A 51 -14.05 -14.51 -2.01
CA SER A 51 -14.25 -13.09 -1.85
C SER A 51 -13.33 -12.43 -0.83
N ASP A 52 -12.59 -13.19 -0.04
CA ASP A 52 -11.77 -12.59 1.00
C ASP A 52 -10.57 -11.86 0.41
N CYS A 53 -10.42 -10.61 0.81
CA CYS A 53 -9.24 -9.80 0.51
C CYS A 53 -8.58 -9.38 1.81
N LEU A 54 -7.29 -9.15 1.76
CA LEU A 54 -6.49 -8.80 2.93
C LEU A 54 -6.18 -7.31 2.94
N LEU A 55 -6.18 -6.73 4.12
CA LEU A 55 -5.76 -5.35 4.35
C LEU A 55 -4.44 -5.36 5.08
N LEU A 56 -3.39 -4.92 4.41
CA LEU A 56 -2.06 -4.84 4.98
C LEU A 56 -1.79 -3.41 5.41
N PRO A 57 -1.61 -3.14 6.73
CA PRO A 57 -1.31 -1.78 7.18
C PRO A 57 -0.01 -1.27 6.58
N VAL A 58 -0.04 -0.02 6.12
CA VAL A 58 1.12 0.65 5.55
C VAL A 58 1.56 1.79 6.45
N GLN A 59 0.62 2.57 6.96
CA GLN A 59 0.92 3.72 7.79
C GLN A 59 -0.25 3.96 8.75
N THR A 60 0.07 4.28 10.00
CA THR A 60 -0.92 4.59 11.02
C THR A 60 -0.77 6.04 11.45
N TYR A 61 -1.89 6.74 11.54
CA TYR A 61 -1.93 8.14 11.97
C TYR A 61 -2.74 8.24 13.26
N THR A 62 -2.16 8.84 14.27
CA THR A 62 -2.85 9.06 15.53
C THR A 62 -3.92 10.13 15.37
N ASN A 63 -5.13 9.82 15.84
CA ASN A 63 -6.23 10.76 15.83
C ASN A 63 -6.73 10.96 17.26
N PRO A 64 -6.44 12.11 17.89
CA PRO A 64 -6.82 12.32 19.30
C PRO A 64 -8.32 12.44 19.49
N ASN A 65 -9.09 12.66 18.45
CA ASN A 65 -10.53 12.88 18.55
C ASN A 65 -11.37 11.72 18.02
N GLY A 66 -10.74 10.57 17.77
CA GLY A 66 -11.47 9.42 17.24
C GLY A 66 -10.58 8.21 17.09
N HIS A 67 -10.89 7.38 16.11
CA HIS A 67 -10.09 6.19 15.83
C HIS A 67 -8.77 6.57 15.17
N ASP A 68 -7.71 5.85 15.50
CA ASP A 68 -6.48 5.99 14.75
C ASP A 68 -6.71 5.53 13.32
N LEU A 69 -6.17 6.25 12.36
CA LEU A 69 -6.37 5.98 10.93
C LEU A 69 -5.26 5.10 10.40
N VAL A 70 -5.63 4.02 9.73
CA VAL A 70 -4.66 3.06 9.20
C VAL A 70 -4.82 3.01 7.68
N MET A 71 -3.83 3.54 6.97
CA MET A 71 -3.78 3.40 5.52
C MET A 71 -3.32 2.00 5.17
N THR A 72 -4.02 1.34 4.27
CA THR A 72 -3.75 -0.05 3.96
C THR A 72 -3.57 -0.28 2.48
N GLN A 73 -2.96 -1.42 2.16
CA GLN A 73 -2.90 -1.98 0.81
C GLN A 73 -3.76 -3.22 0.76
N VAL A 74 -4.37 -3.46 -0.39
CA VAL A 74 -5.21 -4.63 -0.61
C VAL A 74 -4.39 -5.75 -1.24
N GLN A 75 -4.49 -6.92 -0.66
CA GLN A 75 -3.90 -8.14 -1.21
C GLN A 75 -5.00 -9.17 -1.44
N ALA A 76 -4.76 -10.07 -2.38
CA ALA A 76 -5.63 -11.22 -2.56
C ALA A 76 -5.43 -12.21 -1.42
N ALA A 77 -6.34 -13.18 -1.29
CA ALA A 77 -6.30 -14.15 -0.20
C ALA A 77 -4.98 -14.96 -0.17
N ASP A 78 -4.31 -15.09 -1.31
CA ASP A 78 -3.02 -15.77 -1.40
C ASP A 78 -1.82 -14.87 -1.11
N HIS A 79 -2.06 -13.67 -0.58
CA HIS A 79 -1.05 -12.67 -0.25
C HIS A 79 -0.36 -12.03 -1.45
N THR A 80 -0.86 -12.23 -2.66
CA THR A 80 -0.35 -11.50 -3.83
C THR A 80 -0.99 -10.11 -3.88
N THR A 81 -0.30 -9.16 -4.51
CA THR A 81 -0.84 -7.82 -4.69
C THR A 81 -2.13 -7.88 -5.51
N HIS A 82 -3.20 -7.30 -4.99
CA HIS A 82 -4.47 -7.28 -5.68
C HIS A 82 -4.40 -6.33 -6.89
N PRO A 83 -5.04 -6.69 -8.02
CA PRO A 83 -5.01 -5.81 -9.21
C PRO A 83 -5.57 -4.40 -8.97
N SER A 84 -6.46 -4.22 -8.02
CA SER A 84 -7.02 -2.91 -7.69
C SER A 84 -6.11 -2.10 -6.76
N ASN A 85 -4.95 -2.65 -6.37
CA ASN A 85 -4.07 -2.00 -5.42
C ASN A 85 -3.18 -0.98 -6.15
N PHE A 86 -3.75 0.18 -6.44
CA PHE A 86 -3.02 1.24 -7.14
C PHE A 86 -1.88 1.82 -6.30
N ARG A 87 -1.97 1.71 -4.97
CA ARG A 87 -0.88 2.16 -4.10
C ARG A 87 0.37 1.32 -4.34
N ALA A 88 0.24 0.00 -4.40
CA ALA A 88 1.38 -0.87 -4.67
C ALA A 88 1.93 -0.64 -6.08
N ALA A 89 1.05 -0.48 -7.06
CA ALA A 89 1.48 -0.20 -8.44
C ALA A 89 2.23 1.13 -8.50
N ALA A 90 1.75 2.15 -7.82
CA ALA A 90 2.41 3.44 -7.76
C ALA A 90 3.76 3.34 -7.04
N ALA A 91 3.84 2.60 -5.95
CA ALA A 91 5.09 2.40 -5.23
C ALA A 91 6.13 1.70 -6.09
N ASP A 92 5.73 0.65 -6.81
CA ASP A 92 6.62 -0.07 -7.71
C ASP A 92 7.14 0.85 -8.83
N LEU A 93 6.27 1.68 -9.38
CA LEU A 93 6.67 2.63 -10.42
C LEU A 93 7.67 3.66 -9.88
N VAL A 94 7.41 4.20 -8.71
CA VAL A 94 8.31 5.19 -8.09
C VAL A 94 9.66 4.56 -7.78
N ILE A 95 9.68 3.36 -7.22
CA ILE A 95 10.92 2.64 -6.92
C ILE A 95 11.70 2.39 -8.21
N SER A 96 11.04 1.94 -9.26
CA SER A 96 11.68 1.70 -10.56
C SER A 96 12.30 2.98 -11.14
N LEU A 97 11.58 4.09 -11.01
CA LEU A 97 12.06 5.38 -11.48
C LEU A 97 13.28 5.84 -10.67
N ILE A 98 13.24 5.69 -9.36
CA ILE A 98 14.36 6.05 -8.48
C ILE A 98 15.58 5.20 -8.81
N LEU A 99 15.40 3.90 -9.01
CA LEU A 99 16.52 3.02 -9.37
C LEU A 99 17.11 3.38 -10.73
N ALA A 100 16.28 3.76 -11.69
CA ALA A 100 16.77 4.19 -13.00
C ALA A 100 17.61 5.46 -12.89
N ILE A 101 17.12 6.44 -12.13
CA ILE A 101 17.85 7.68 -11.90
C ILE A 101 19.17 7.41 -11.17
N TYR A 102 19.12 6.57 -10.15
CA TYR A 102 20.29 6.23 -9.39
C TYR A 102 21.34 5.51 -10.24
N SER A 103 20.89 4.62 -11.10
CA SER A 103 21.79 3.90 -12.01
C SER A 103 22.48 4.86 -12.99
N ASP A 104 21.73 5.82 -13.54
CA ASP A 104 22.31 6.83 -14.43
C ASP A 104 23.32 7.69 -13.71
N LEU A 105 22.98 8.11 -12.49
CA LEU A 105 23.90 8.92 -11.69
C LEU A 105 25.16 8.14 -11.35
N TRP A 106 25.02 6.90 -10.97
CA TRP A 106 26.14 6.03 -10.66
C TRP A 106 27.06 5.87 -11.86
N ALA A 107 26.48 5.61 -13.02
CA ALA A 107 27.26 5.47 -14.26
C ALA A 107 28.01 6.76 -14.58
N THR A 108 27.41 7.90 -14.36
CA THR A 108 28.06 9.20 -14.60
C THR A 108 29.19 9.45 -13.63
N LEU A 109 29.03 9.09 -12.36
CA LEU A 109 30.01 9.40 -11.32
C LEU A 109 31.15 8.39 -11.26
N ILE A 110 30.86 7.13 -11.57
CA ILE A 110 31.83 6.05 -11.39
C ILE A 110 32.56 5.72 -12.67
N THR A 111 31.91 5.94 -13.82
CA THR A 111 32.53 5.70 -15.10
C THR A 111 33.02 7.01 -15.65
N PRO A 112 34.11 7.48 -15.26
CA PRO A 112 34.44 8.80 -15.61
C PRO A 112 34.81 8.83 -16.98
N ARG A 113 34.82 8.75 -17.09
CA ARG A 113 34.97 9.14 -17.87
C ARG A 113 35.22 8.89 -18.79
N ALA A 114 34.98 8.16 -18.60
CA ALA A 114 35.10 7.79 -19.78
C ALA A 114 34.69 8.79 -20.61
N SER A 115 33.95 9.26 -20.22
CA SER A 115 33.49 10.16 -20.94
C SER A 115 34.29 11.26 -21.08
N SER A 116 34.99 11.40 -20.39
CA SER A 116 35.59 12.50 -20.55
C SER A 116 36.45 12.38 -21.62
N LYS A 117 36.54 11.71 -21.89
CA LYS A 117 37.09 11.76 -22.68
C LYS A 117 36.66 12.01 -23.63
N LEU A 118 35.98 12.18 -23.54
CA LEU A 118 35.66 12.64 -24.09
C LEU A 118 36.10 13.37 -24.52
N LYS A 119 36.54 13.43 -24.35
CA LYS A 119 36.88 14.08 -24.65
C LYS A 119 37.06 14.57 -25.38
N THR A 120 36.91 14.59 -25.39
CA THR A 120 36.82 14.96 -25.94
C THR A 120 36.76 15.11 -26.50
#